data_5daf4a324dbcb62a124fabf7d9b0311c
#
_entry.id   5daf4a324dbcb62a124fabf7d9b0311c
#
_cell.length_a   1.000
_cell.length_b   1.000
_cell.length_c   1.000
_cell.angle_alpha   90.00
_cell.angle_beta   90.00
_cell.angle_gamma   90.00
#
_symmetry.space_group_name_H-M   'P 1'
#
loop_
_entity.id
_entity.type
_entity.pdbx_description
1 polymer ?
#
loop_
_entity_poly.entity_id
_entity_poly.type
_entity_poly.pdbx_seq_one_letter_code
_entity_poly.pdbx_strand_id
1 'polypeptide(L)'
;LTFQNTQPDKIDDERWESALERRRVIERWLEIANPTKELAADFAAKLNCSVPTFYRWVQNFRKDHQTSSLVVGLNRGNKTKQRLHPDVEKIISDVIKNLYLTKERPIRARVVEEVELRCFKAKLSPPSKPTIYRRIADVPAFIATEHRYSKKKAKQLFEPHKGSATTATRPLEQIEIDHTPTDITLVDPKEREAIDRAWITTAVDSYSRACMGFYLSFGAPSSLSTALCLTQAVLPKEQLLREHKISGNWSMQGLPENIFVDNGSDFHSAAFKRGCDQHGISLDYRPKGAPQFGAVIERFIKTLNHRSHNIPGTTFSSSHHRDEYDSQGRACMTLKELEGYLLEFIVNVYNQRLHQGIGMPPAAKFEQGFGGNDPRSIIRRPRLPSNQKAFLIDFLPVMTRTVQRYGVRVDGIHYYSDILGQILFDGDKRKFELRRDPRDISMLYLYHPEDKTYYELPYRDLSQPSMSIWELRHIKDRMRREGKDQVDEGRIFAGYEAMQNRIAESVASTRKAKKQRRTEKRRMNPHAAHTHATKPAPAKPRETLSNDDLEFEFDPSMIESEIKIR
;
A
#
# COMPACT_ATOMS: atom_id res chain seq x y z
N LEU A 1 19.14 -8.89 -33.70
CA LEU A 1 20.56 -8.57 -33.80
C LEU A 1 21.16 -8.62 -32.39
N THR A 2 21.72 -9.78 -32.02
CA THR A 2 22.46 -9.97 -30.76
C THR A 2 23.90 -9.54 -31.01
N PHE A 3 24.25 -8.35 -30.54
CA PHE A 3 25.67 -7.94 -30.50
C PHE A 3 26.30 -8.68 -29.30
N GLN A 4 27.20 -9.61 -29.58
CA GLN A 4 28.11 -10.15 -28.54
C GLN A 4 29.18 -9.10 -28.28
N ASN A 5 28.87 -8.11 -27.47
CA ASN A 5 29.85 -7.12 -27.04
C ASN A 5 30.40 -7.57 -25.68
N THR A 6 31.63 -8.04 -25.67
CA THR A 6 32.40 -8.26 -24.45
C THR A 6 32.62 -6.88 -23.82
N GLN A 7 32.05 -6.62 -22.64
CA GLN A 7 32.23 -5.33 -21.97
C GLN A 7 33.70 -5.14 -21.61
N PRO A 8 34.40 -4.13 -22.18
CA PRO A 8 35.83 -3.92 -21.94
C PRO A 8 36.18 -3.77 -20.47
N ASP A 9 35.31 -3.12 -19.69
CA ASP A 9 35.48 -2.83 -18.26
C ASP A 9 35.53 -4.07 -17.36
N LYS A 10 35.12 -5.24 -17.87
CA LYS A 10 35.17 -6.53 -17.13
C LYS A 10 36.38 -7.39 -17.45
N ILE A 11 37.31 -6.88 -18.26
CA ILE A 11 38.54 -7.57 -18.64
C ILE A 11 39.65 -7.04 -17.75
N ASP A 12 40.42 -7.93 -17.13
CA ASP A 12 41.57 -7.53 -16.31
C ASP A 12 42.64 -6.83 -17.17
N ASP A 13 43.35 -5.87 -16.56
CA ASP A 13 44.29 -4.99 -17.26
C ASP A 13 45.40 -5.76 -17.99
N GLU A 14 45.92 -6.83 -17.40
CA GLU A 14 46.98 -7.64 -18.00
C GLU A 14 46.54 -8.31 -19.32
N ARG A 15 45.29 -8.83 -19.35
CA ARG A 15 44.72 -9.42 -20.57
C ARG A 15 44.40 -8.37 -21.61
N TRP A 16 43.96 -7.20 -21.15
CA TRP A 16 43.67 -6.08 -22.04
C TRP A 16 44.95 -5.54 -22.71
N GLU A 17 46.04 -5.36 -21.97
CA GLU A 17 47.34 -4.97 -22.50
C GLU A 17 47.87 -5.98 -23.51
N SER A 18 47.79 -7.28 -23.19
CA SER A 18 48.16 -8.35 -24.13
C SER A 18 47.32 -8.34 -25.40
N ALA A 19 46.04 -7.96 -25.31
CA ALA A 19 45.17 -7.82 -26.50
C ALA A 19 45.54 -6.59 -27.34
N LEU A 20 45.95 -5.49 -26.70
CA LEU A 20 46.45 -4.29 -27.38
C LEU A 20 47.74 -4.55 -28.11
N GLU A 21 48.67 -5.31 -27.53
CA GLU A 21 49.92 -5.71 -28.17
C GLU A 21 49.64 -6.57 -29.42
N ARG A 22 48.73 -7.58 -29.29
CA ARG A 22 48.29 -8.38 -30.43
C ARG A 22 47.68 -7.52 -31.52
N ARG A 23 46.87 -6.54 -31.17
CA ARG A 23 46.25 -5.61 -32.12
C ARG A 23 47.30 -4.84 -32.92
N ARG A 24 48.28 -4.25 -32.25
CA ARG A 24 49.36 -3.49 -32.92
C ARG A 24 50.12 -4.33 -33.94
N VAL A 25 50.38 -5.58 -33.59
CA VAL A 25 51.09 -6.51 -34.49
C VAL A 25 50.21 -6.96 -35.64
N ILE A 26 48.93 -7.20 -35.40
CA ILE A 26 47.99 -7.63 -36.45
C ILE A 26 47.67 -6.47 -37.41
N GLU A 27 47.55 -5.25 -36.94
CA GLU A 27 47.34 -4.08 -37.80
C GLU A 27 48.49 -3.90 -38.77
N ARG A 28 49.75 -4.00 -38.32
CA ARG A 28 50.93 -3.98 -39.20
C ARG A 28 50.96 -5.14 -40.21
N TRP A 29 50.51 -6.33 -39.82
CA TRP A 29 50.34 -7.46 -40.73
C TRP A 29 49.33 -7.19 -41.85
N LEU A 30 48.23 -6.53 -41.51
CA LEU A 30 47.17 -6.21 -42.46
C LEU A 30 47.52 -5.12 -43.46
N GLU A 31 48.54 -4.31 -43.20
CA GLU A 31 49.09 -3.30 -44.11
C GLU A 31 49.95 -3.92 -45.22
N ILE A 32 50.38 -5.18 -45.10
CA ILE A 32 51.24 -5.85 -46.06
C ILE A 32 50.41 -6.42 -47.20
N ALA A 33 50.69 -5.99 -48.48
CA ALA A 33 49.87 -6.34 -49.62
C ALA A 33 49.89 -7.83 -49.99
N ASN A 34 51.01 -8.55 -49.83
CA ASN A 34 51.12 -9.98 -50.12
C ASN A 34 52.03 -10.67 -49.08
N PRO A 35 51.54 -11.02 -47.91
CA PRO A 35 52.36 -11.60 -46.86
C PRO A 35 52.75 -13.05 -47.17
N THR A 36 54.05 -13.39 -47.03
CA THR A 36 54.56 -14.75 -47.17
C THR A 36 54.40 -15.59 -45.93
N LYS A 37 54.50 -16.93 -46.01
CA LYS A 37 54.43 -17.83 -44.86
C LYS A 37 55.61 -17.62 -43.88
N GLU A 38 56.79 -17.26 -44.39
CA GLU A 38 57.97 -16.95 -43.59
C GLU A 38 57.71 -15.70 -42.74
N LEU A 39 57.17 -14.65 -43.35
CA LEU A 39 56.82 -13.43 -42.66
C LEU A 39 55.74 -13.67 -41.59
N ALA A 40 54.79 -14.59 -41.84
CA ALA A 40 53.81 -14.98 -40.84
C ALA A 40 54.43 -15.69 -39.61
N ALA A 41 55.50 -16.43 -39.82
CA ALA A 41 56.26 -17.04 -38.72
C ALA A 41 56.97 -15.99 -37.87
N ASP A 42 57.51 -14.94 -38.46
CA ASP A 42 58.15 -13.83 -37.76
C ASP A 42 57.16 -13.02 -36.93
N PHE A 43 55.96 -12.76 -37.46
CA PHE A 43 54.90 -12.08 -36.73
C PHE A 43 54.31 -12.93 -35.61
N ALA A 44 54.20 -14.25 -35.82
CA ALA A 44 53.77 -15.18 -34.77
C ALA A 44 54.80 -15.29 -33.65
N ALA A 45 56.11 -15.29 -33.98
CA ALA A 45 57.20 -15.29 -33.02
C ALA A 45 57.19 -14.03 -32.14
N LYS A 46 56.92 -12.84 -32.69
CA LYS A 46 56.76 -11.59 -31.93
C LYS A 46 55.66 -11.65 -30.85
N LEU A 47 54.65 -12.47 -31.07
CA LEU A 47 53.52 -12.66 -30.16
C LEU A 47 53.63 -13.95 -29.32
N ASN A 48 54.77 -14.61 -29.34
CA ASN A 48 55.02 -15.90 -28.69
C ASN A 48 53.89 -16.93 -28.95
N CYS A 49 53.45 -17.04 -30.22
CA CYS A 49 52.36 -17.95 -30.58
C CYS A 49 52.69 -18.77 -31.83
N SER A 50 51.95 -19.85 -32.05
CA SER A 50 52.09 -20.64 -33.29
C SER A 50 51.44 -19.90 -34.50
N VAL A 51 51.94 -20.12 -35.68
CA VAL A 51 51.42 -19.55 -36.94
C VAL A 51 49.91 -19.79 -37.13
N PRO A 52 49.35 -20.99 -36.83
CA PRO A 52 47.91 -21.19 -36.88
C PRO A 52 47.13 -20.33 -35.88
N THR A 53 47.69 -20.07 -34.68
CA THR A 53 47.09 -19.20 -33.66
C THR A 53 47.10 -17.76 -34.11
N PHE A 54 48.17 -17.30 -34.71
CA PHE A 54 48.30 -15.98 -35.30
C PHE A 54 47.23 -15.73 -36.39
N TYR A 55 47.08 -16.63 -37.34
CA TYR A 55 46.05 -16.52 -38.39
C TYR A 55 44.64 -16.53 -37.81
N ARG A 56 44.38 -17.29 -36.75
CA ARG A 56 43.10 -17.29 -36.07
C ARG A 56 42.80 -15.94 -35.42
N TRP A 57 43.80 -15.28 -34.84
CA TRP A 57 43.64 -13.93 -34.29
C TRP A 57 43.42 -12.89 -35.39
N VAL A 58 44.12 -12.98 -36.48
CA VAL A 58 43.92 -12.14 -37.68
C VAL A 58 42.49 -12.29 -38.21
N GLN A 59 42.00 -13.53 -38.35
CA GLN A 59 40.61 -13.77 -38.77
C GLN A 59 39.58 -13.21 -37.79
N ASN A 60 39.80 -13.35 -36.48
CA ASN A 60 38.89 -12.80 -35.49
C ASN A 60 38.88 -11.26 -35.57
N PHE A 61 40.02 -10.63 -35.66
CA PHE A 61 40.12 -9.18 -35.76
C PHE A 61 39.49 -8.63 -37.05
N ARG A 62 39.64 -9.33 -38.19
CA ARG A 62 38.99 -8.95 -39.45
C ARG A 62 37.48 -8.92 -39.42
N LYS A 63 36.84 -9.64 -38.48
CA LYS A 63 35.36 -9.71 -38.37
C LYS A 63 34.74 -8.46 -37.78
N ASP A 64 35.37 -7.88 -36.78
CA ASP A 64 34.78 -6.78 -36.00
C ASP A 64 35.71 -5.61 -35.70
N HIS A 65 37.01 -5.74 -36.03
CA HIS A 65 38.06 -4.75 -35.78
C HIS A 65 38.18 -4.28 -34.33
N GLN A 66 37.67 -5.08 -33.35
CA GLN A 66 37.68 -4.74 -31.93
C GLN A 66 38.86 -5.41 -31.19
N THR A 67 39.46 -4.67 -30.24
CA THR A 67 40.52 -5.21 -29.36
C THR A 67 40.01 -6.37 -28.52
N SER A 68 38.77 -6.32 -28.10
CA SER A 68 38.14 -7.37 -27.29
C SER A 68 38.10 -8.74 -27.96
N SER A 69 38.10 -8.79 -29.31
CA SER A 69 38.16 -10.06 -30.08
C SER A 69 39.50 -10.79 -29.96
N LEU A 70 40.55 -10.07 -29.54
CA LEU A 70 41.90 -10.58 -29.34
C LEU A 70 42.22 -11.00 -27.91
N VAL A 71 41.26 -10.85 -26.97
CA VAL A 71 41.42 -11.29 -25.58
C VAL A 71 41.29 -12.81 -25.50
N VAL A 72 42.33 -13.46 -24.96
CA VAL A 72 42.39 -14.92 -24.82
C VAL A 72 41.87 -15.35 -23.46
N GLY A 73 41.02 -16.38 -23.41
CA GLY A 73 40.60 -17.01 -22.17
C GLY A 73 39.23 -16.63 -21.63
N LEU A 74 38.47 -15.74 -22.33
CA LEU A 74 37.09 -15.40 -21.95
C LEU A 74 36.09 -16.54 -22.15
N ASN A 75 36.41 -17.54 -22.99
CA ASN A 75 35.53 -18.68 -23.29
C ASN A 75 36.21 -20.02 -22.99
N ARG A 76 36.56 -20.28 -21.74
CA ARG A 76 36.95 -21.64 -21.33
C ARG A 76 35.74 -22.41 -20.83
N GLY A 77 35.13 -23.16 -21.73
CA GLY A 77 34.15 -24.18 -21.39
C GLY A 77 33.22 -24.46 -22.56
N ASN A 78 33.29 -25.65 -23.07
CA ASN A 78 32.32 -26.16 -24.02
C ASN A 78 31.01 -26.40 -23.27
N LYS A 79 30.15 -25.38 -23.16
CA LYS A 79 28.85 -25.43 -22.44
C LYS A 79 27.88 -26.45 -23.03
N THR A 80 28.20 -27.01 -24.20
CA THR A 80 27.28 -27.88 -24.95
C THR A 80 27.60 -29.38 -24.91
N LYS A 81 28.73 -29.82 -24.33
CA LYS A 81 28.98 -31.26 -24.20
C LYS A 81 28.34 -31.81 -22.94
N GLN A 82 27.18 -32.45 -23.10
CA GLN A 82 26.62 -33.36 -22.12
C GLN A 82 27.61 -34.49 -21.82
N ARG A 83 28.12 -34.53 -20.57
CA ARG A 83 29.11 -35.52 -20.12
C ARG A 83 28.47 -36.78 -19.52
N LEU A 84 27.15 -36.78 -19.35
CA LEU A 84 26.39 -37.88 -18.78
C LEU A 84 25.82 -38.76 -19.90
N HIS A 85 25.58 -40.03 -19.57
CA HIS A 85 24.88 -40.94 -20.46
C HIS A 85 23.48 -40.38 -20.81
N PRO A 86 23.04 -40.46 -22.08
CA PRO A 86 21.74 -39.91 -22.51
C PRO A 86 20.55 -40.33 -21.64
N ASP A 87 20.51 -41.59 -21.22
CA ASP A 87 19.42 -42.10 -20.39
C ASP A 87 19.42 -41.49 -18.99
N VAL A 88 20.62 -41.19 -18.43
CA VAL A 88 20.72 -40.49 -17.13
C VAL A 88 20.22 -39.06 -17.25
N GLU A 89 20.58 -38.33 -18.34
CA GLU A 89 20.05 -37.00 -18.61
C GLU A 89 18.52 -37.01 -18.76
N LYS A 90 17.98 -38.05 -19.41
CA LYS A 90 16.53 -38.24 -19.55
C LYS A 90 15.87 -38.44 -18.20
N ILE A 91 16.43 -39.30 -17.34
CA ILE A 91 15.93 -39.54 -15.98
C ILE A 91 15.91 -38.21 -15.18
N ILE A 92 17.00 -37.44 -15.22
CA ILE A 92 17.07 -36.15 -14.53
C ILE A 92 15.98 -35.18 -15.03
N SER A 93 15.83 -35.07 -16.35
CA SER A 93 14.82 -34.22 -16.99
C SER A 93 13.40 -34.63 -16.58
N ASP A 94 13.10 -35.91 -16.60
CA ASP A 94 11.80 -36.44 -16.24
C ASP A 94 11.48 -36.22 -14.74
N VAL A 95 12.48 -36.37 -13.85
CA VAL A 95 12.30 -36.11 -12.43
C VAL A 95 12.12 -34.62 -12.16
N ILE A 96 12.88 -33.76 -12.82
CA ILE A 96 12.70 -32.32 -12.72
C ILE A 96 11.30 -31.94 -13.18
N LYS A 97 10.83 -32.44 -14.31
CA LYS A 97 9.52 -32.11 -14.86
C LYS A 97 8.37 -32.63 -13.97
N ASN A 98 8.45 -33.89 -13.52
CA ASN A 98 7.32 -34.55 -12.89
C ASN A 98 7.33 -34.50 -11.34
N LEU A 99 8.47 -34.13 -10.73
CA LEU A 99 8.59 -34.00 -9.29
C LEU A 99 8.94 -32.57 -8.88
N TYR A 100 10.04 -31.98 -9.39
CA TYR A 100 10.48 -30.66 -8.95
C TYR A 100 9.54 -29.53 -9.36
N LEU A 101 9.02 -29.57 -10.59
CA LEU A 101 8.14 -28.55 -11.15
C LEU A 101 6.66 -28.81 -10.81
N THR A 102 6.38 -29.10 -9.53
CA THR A 102 5.01 -29.32 -9.02
C THR A 102 4.67 -28.32 -7.93
N LYS A 103 3.36 -28.19 -7.64
CA LYS A 103 2.83 -27.26 -6.64
C LYS A 103 3.16 -27.64 -5.21
N GLU A 104 3.52 -28.91 -4.97
CA GLU A 104 3.97 -29.45 -3.69
C GLU A 104 5.36 -28.95 -3.29
N ARG A 105 6.09 -28.38 -4.24
CA ARG A 105 7.38 -27.73 -4.02
C ARG A 105 8.42 -28.57 -3.30
N PRO A 106 8.68 -29.82 -3.71
CA PRO A 106 9.67 -30.66 -3.05
C PRO A 106 11.04 -29.98 -3.02
N ILE A 107 11.78 -30.24 -1.96
CA ILE A 107 13.15 -29.74 -1.78
C ILE A 107 14.11 -30.41 -2.76
N ARG A 108 15.25 -29.76 -3.05
CA ARG A 108 16.24 -30.27 -4.00
C ARG A 108 16.78 -31.65 -3.61
N ALA A 109 16.92 -31.94 -2.31
CA ALA A 109 17.37 -33.23 -1.82
C ALA A 109 16.45 -34.37 -2.25
N ARG A 110 15.12 -34.15 -2.21
CA ARG A 110 14.14 -35.15 -2.65
C ARG A 110 14.25 -35.48 -4.14
N VAL A 111 14.62 -34.50 -4.95
CA VAL A 111 14.89 -34.71 -6.39
C VAL A 111 16.12 -35.60 -6.60
N VAL A 112 17.17 -35.40 -5.79
CA VAL A 112 18.38 -36.24 -5.83
C VAL A 112 18.03 -37.68 -5.51
N GLU A 113 17.35 -37.92 -4.39
CA GLU A 113 16.90 -39.29 -3.98
C GLU A 113 16.12 -39.98 -5.09
N GLU A 114 15.20 -39.30 -5.75
CA GLU A 114 14.40 -39.88 -6.82
C GLU A 114 15.23 -40.17 -8.07
N VAL A 115 16.19 -39.31 -8.41
CA VAL A 115 17.11 -39.58 -9.54
C VAL A 115 17.99 -40.79 -9.23
N GLU A 116 18.56 -40.85 -8.03
CA GLU A 116 19.39 -41.99 -7.57
C GLU A 116 18.59 -43.31 -7.65
N LEU A 117 17.34 -43.30 -7.14
CA LEU A 117 16.45 -44.45 -7.18
C LEU A 117 16.12 -44.93 -8.60
N ARG A 118 15.83 -43.99 -9.52
CA ARG A 118 15.53 -44.32 -10.92
C ARG A 118 16.76 -44.83 -11.67
N CYS A 119 17.93 -44.23 -11.42
CA CYS A 119 19.19 -44.76 -11.99
C CYS A 119 19.48 -46.15 -11.48
N PHE A 120 19.30 -46.43 -10.19
CA PHE A 120 19.46 -47.78 -9.64
C PHE A 120 18.54 -48.82 -10.30
N LYS A 121 17.23 -48.50 -10.45
CA LYS A 121 16.27 -49.34 -11.15
C LYS A 121 16.64 -49.61 -12.61
N ALA A 122 17.25 -48.61 -13.28
CA ALA A 122 17.71 -48.70 -14.67
C ALA A 122 19.11 -49.35 -14.80
N LYS A 123 19.74 -49.76 -13.70
CA LYS A 123 21.13 -50.28 -13.65
C LYS A 123 22.17 -49.32 -14.23
N LEU A 124 21.96 -48.01 -14.04
CA LEU A 124 22.84 -46.93 -14.45
C LEU A 124 23.55 -46.31 -13.25
N SER A 125 24.78 -45.85 -13.43
CA SER A 125 25.50 -45.12 -12.38
C SER A 125 24.85 -43.76 -12.14
N PRO A 126 24.44 -43.43 -10.90
CA PRO A 126 23.82 -42.14 -10.60
C PRO A 126 24.84 -40.99 -10.74
N PRO A 127 24.42 -39.82 -11.21
CA PRO A 127 25.27 -38.64 -11.29
C PRO A 127 25.50 -38.07 -9.90
N SER A 128 26.59 -37.29 -9.72
CA SER A 128 26.86 -36.60 -8.46
C SER A 128 25.78 -35.57 -8.11
N LYS A 129 25.50 -35.40 -6.81
CA LYS A 129 24.53 -34.39 -6.31
C LYS A 129 24.74 -32.98 -6.89
N PRO A 130 25.97 -32.44 -6.98
CA PRO A 130 26.21 -31.13 -7.62
C PRO A 130 25.78 -31.07 -9.08
N THR A 131 25.87 -32.20 -9.81
CA THR A 131 25.41 -32.25 -11.20
C THR A 131 23.89 -32.13 -11.29
N ILE A 132 23.16 -32.82 -10.43
CA ILE A 132 21.69 -32.72 -10.37
C ILE A 132 21.26 -31.30 -9.98
N TYR A 133 21.92 -30.70 -8.96
CA TYR A 133 21.63 -29.32 -8.53
C TYR A 133 21.87 -28.31 -9.66
N ARG A 134 22.90 -28.52 -10.48
CA ARG A 134 23.17 -27.68 -11.67
C ARG A 134 22.05 -27.81 -12.68
N ARG A 135 21.56 -29.02 -12.97
CA ARG A 135 20.41 -29.22 -13.88
C ARG A 135 19.13 -28.58 -13.34
N ILE A 136 18.92 -28.59 -12.03
CA ILE A 136 17.80 -27.86 -11.41
C ILE A 136 17.98 -26.36 -11.57
N ALA A 137 19.20 -25.83 -11.40
CA ALA A 137 19.51 -24.41 -11.55
C ALA A 137 19.45 -23.95 -13.03
N ASP A 138 19.67 -24.85 -13.99
CA ASP A 138 19.53 -24.57 -15.42
C ASP A 138 18.04 -24.35 -15.84
N VAL A 139 17.07 -24.72 -15.00
CA VAL A 139 15.65 -24.43 -15.26
C VAL A 139 15.41 -22.94 -15.12
N PRO A 140 14.86 -22.27 -16.16
CA PRO A 140 14.57 -20.84 -16.07
C PRO A 140 13.71 -20.50 -14.85
N ALA A 141 14.11 -19.48 -14.10
CA ALA A 141 13.45 -19.08 -12.86
C ALA A 141 11.95 -18.75 -13.05
N PHE A 142 11.61 -18.18 -14.22
CA PHE A 142 10.21 -17.95 -14.61
C PHE A 142 9.41 -19.26 -14.64
N ILE A 143 9.93 -20.28 -15.37
CA ILE A 143 9.27 -21.59 -15.51
C ILE A 143 9.17 -22.30 -14.16
N ALA A 144 10.25 -22.29 -13.37
CA ALA A 144 10.25 -22.86 -12.04
C ALA A 144 9.18 -22.20 -11.14
N THR A 145 9.06 -20.89 -11.19
CA THR A 145 8.07 -20.16 -10.40
C THR A 145 6.64 -20.37 -10.92
N GLU A 146 6.43 -20.43 -12.24
CA GLU A 146 5.13 -20.67 -12.84
C GLU A 146 4.56 -22.03 -12.40
N HIS A 147 5.35 -23.09 -12.50
CA HIS A 147 4.91 -24.43 -12.15
C HIS A 147 4.79 -24.66 -10.64
N ARG A 148 5.79 -24.20 -9.86
CA ARG A 148 5.83 -24.40 -8.41
C ARG A 148 4.87 -23.51 -7.63
N TYR A 149 4.53 -22.34 -8.16
CA TYR A 149 3.62 -21.39 -7.49
C TYR A 149 2.42 -21.06 -8.38
N SER A 150 2.55 -20.11 -9.27
CA SER A 150 1.50 -19.73 -10.21
C SER A 150 2.06 -18.87 -11.35
N LYS A 151 1.36 -18.88 -12.47
CA LYS A 151 1.63 -17.98 -13.61
C LYS A 151 1.58 -16.50 -13.20
N LYS A 152 0.63 -16.14 -12.31
CA LYS A 152 0.50 -14.78 -11.77
C LYS A 152 1.77 -14.36 -11.02
N LYS A 153 2.28 -15.22 -10.12
CA LYS A 153 3.50 -14.94 -9.35
C LYS A 153 4.73 -14.88 -10.26
N ALA A 154 4.85 -15.77 -11.24
CA ALA A 154 5.96 -15.73 -12.21
C ALA A 154 5.96 -14.42 -13.00
N LYS A 155 4.80 -13.98 -13.49
CA LYS A 155 4.68 -12.68 -14.18
C LYS A 155 5.06 -11.50 -13.29
N GLN A 156 4.59 -11.49 -12.05
CA GLN A 156 4.92 -10.42 -11.09
C GLN A 156 6.43 -10.30 -10.82
N LEU A 157 7.16 -11.40 -10.79
CA LEU A 157 8.58 -11.42 -10.43
C LEU A 157 9.50 -11.18 -11.64
N PHE A 158 9.11 -11.61 -12.83
CA PHE A 158 10.03 -11.69 -13.97
C PHE A 158 9.57 -10.90 -15.21
N GLU A 159 8.31 -10.49 -15.31
CA GLU A 159 7.89 -9.62 -16.42
C GLU A 159 8.21 -8.17 -16.10
N PRO A 160 8.94 -7.46 -16.97
CA PRO A 160 9.19 -6.03 -16.82
C PRO A 160 7.86 -5.26 -16.80
N HIS A 161 7.72 -4.32 -15.88
CA HIS A 161 6.57 -3.43 -15.87
C HIS A 161 6.61 -2.52 -17.11
N LYS A 162 5.63 -2.66 -17.98
CA LYS A 162 5.49 -1.80 -19.16
C LYS A 162 4.63 -0.59 -18.80
N GLY A 163 5.15 0.61 -19.02
CA GLY A 163 4.43 1.87 -18.81
C GLY A 163 4.56 2.46 -17.40
N SER A 164 4.13 3.71 -17.27
CA SER A 164 4.01 4.40 -15.98
C SER A 164 2.73 3.96 -15.27
N ALA A 165 2.79 3.70 -13.98
CA ALA A 165 1.62 3.43 -13.15
C ALA A 165 0.67 4.65 -13.06
N THR A 166 1.15 5.84 -13.38
CA THR A 166 0.41 7.09 -13.32
C THR A 166 0.54 7.84 -14.63
N THR A 167 -0.60 8.13 -15.23
CA THR A 167 -0.71 8.97 -16.43
C THR A 167 -1.07 10.41 -16.08
N ALA A 168 -1.36 10.71 -14.80
CA ALA A 168 -1.74 12.04 -14.36
C ALA A 168 -0.64 13.07 -14.63
N THR A 169 -1.00 14.12 -15.36
CA THR A 169 -0.11 15.21 -15.80
C THR A 169 -0.30 16.48 -14.99
N ARG A 170 -1.39 16.58 -14.23
CA ARG A 170 -1.76 17.72 -13.38
C ARG A 170 -2.46 17.28 -12.09
N PRO A 171 -2.50 18.15 -11.07
CA PRO A 171 -3.24 17.86 -9.83
C PRO A 171 -4.74 17.63 -10.10
N LEU A 172 -5.35 16.78 -9.30
CA LEU A 172 -6.78 16.44 -9.37
C LEU A 172 -7.24 15.77 -10.67
N GLU A 173 -6.35 15.48 -11.62
CA GLU A 173 -6.68 14.67 -12.79
C GLU A 173 -7.04 13.23 -12.37
N GLN A 174 -6.30 12.67 -11.42
CA GLN A 174 -6.59 11.36 -10.84
C GLN A 174 -6.21 11.33 -9.36
N ILE A 175 -7.13 10.90 -8.52
CA ILE A 175 -6.84 10.52 -7.14
C ILE A 175 -7.01 9.01 -6.95
N GLU A 176 -6.17 8.43 -6.10
CA GLU A 176 -6.28 7.03 -5.70
C GLU A 176 -6.88 6.94 -4.31
N ILE A 177 -7.87 6.04 -4.12
CA ILE A 177 -8.46 5.76 -2.81
C ILE A 177 -8.30 4.27 -2.50
N ASP A 178 -7.87 3.98 -1.27
CA ASP A 178 -7.68 2.60 -0.80
C ASP A 178 -7.88 2.50 0.72
N HIS A 179 -8.06 1.28 1.21
CA HIS A 179 -8.32 0.96 2.61
C HIS A 179 -7.27 -0.01 3.16
N THR A 180 -6.88 0.22 4.41
CA THR A 180 -6.03 -0.74 5.13
C THR A 180 -6.35 -0.73 6.63
N PRO A 181 -6.20 -1.86 7.33
CA PRO A 181 -6.15 -1.82 8.79
C PRO A 181 -4.88 -1.09 9.24
N THR A 182 -5.00 -0.25 10.25
CA THR A 182 -3.83 0.40 10.87
C THR A 182 -3.02 -0.62 11.67
N ASP A 183 -1.69 -0.42 11.74
CA ASP A 183 -0.82 -1.31 12.52
C ASP A 183 -0.73 -0.91 14.00
N ILE A 184 -1.86 -0.50 14.59
CA ILE A 184 -1.94 -0.08 15.98
C ILE A 184 -3.26 -0.51 16.62
N THR A 185 -3.20 -1.05 17.83
CA THR A 185 -4.36 -1.31 18.69
C THR A 185 -4.75 -0.03 19.42
N LEU A 186 -6.01 0.31 19.35
CA LEU A 186 -6.58 1.51 19.99
C LEU A 186 -7.31 1.18 21.28
N VAL A 187 -7.50 2.21 22.09
CA VAL A 187 -8.19 2.08 23.38
C VAL A 187 -9.49 2.87 23.40
N ASP A 188 -10.41 2.43 24.25
CA ASP A 188 -11.61 3.18 24.55
C ASP A 188 -11.28 4.55 25.17
N PRO A 189 -11.95 5.63 24.75
CA PRO A 189 -11.69 6.97 25.28
C PRO A 189 -11.99 7.12 26.77
N LYS A 190 -12.89 6.31 27.33
CA LYS A 190 -13.32 6.40 28.73
C LYS A 190 -12.54 5.47 29.64
N GLU A 191 -12.49 4.19 29.30
CA GLU A 191 -11.90 3.15 30.14
C GLU A 191 -10.42 2.91 29.85
N ARG A 192 -9.95 3.35 28.69
CA ARG A 192 -8.58 3.14 28.22
C ARG A 192 -8.21 1.65 28.09
N GLU A 193 -9.22 0.82 27.87
CA GLU A 193 -9.03 -0.59 27.57
C GLU A 193 -8.83 -0.79 26.05
N ALA A 194 -8.02 -1.78 25.70
CA ALA A 194 -7.78 -2.10 24.31
C ALA A 194 -9.06 -2.59 23.63
N ILE A 195 -9.41 -1.98 22.50
CA ILE A 195 -10.59 -2.36 21.70
C ILE A 195 -10.12 -3.22 20.53
N ASP A 196 -9.62 -2.59 19.48
CA ASP A 196 -9.23 -3.21 18.21
C ASP A 196 -8.38 -2.24 17.39
N ARG A 197 -7.99 -2.69 16.20
CA ARG A 197 -7.34 -1.87 15.18
C ARG A 197 -8.39 -1.07 14.41
N ALA A 198 -8.09 0.19 14.11
CA ALA A 198 -8.92 0.95 13.19
C ALA A 198 -8.60 0.60 11.73
N TRP A 199 -9.57 0.83 10.86
CA TRP A 199 -9.37 0.91 9.42
C TRP A 199 -9.10 2.36 9.04
N ILE A 200 -8.16 2.56 8.14
CA ILE A 200 -7.90 3.84 7.51
C ILE A 200 -8.25 3.76 6.03
N THR A 201 -9.02 4.72 5.56
CA THR A 201 -9.26 4.99 4.14
C THR A 201 -8.45 6.21 3.79
N THR A 202 -7.67 6.19 2.73
CA THR A 202 -6.81 7.30 2.32
C THR A 202 -7.07 7.71 0.88
N ALA A 203 -6.92 8.99 0.58
CA ALA A 203 -7.00 9.57 -0.76
C ALA A 203 -5.68 10.29 -1.09
N VAL A 204 -5.04 9.93 -2.19
CA VAL A 204 -3.76 10.48 -2.64
C VAL A 204 -3.87 10.97 -4.06
N ASP A 205 -3.39 12.17 -4.34
CA ASP A 205 -3.29 12.71 -5.69
C ASP A 205 -2.17 12.01 -6.46
N SER A 206 -2.51 11.43 -7.61
CA SER A 206 -1.57 10.63 -8.39
C SER A 206 -0.44 11.45 -9.03
N TYR A 207 -0.65 12.74 -9.29
CA TYR A 207 0.36 13.63 -9.86
C TYR A 207 1.38 14.11 -8.82
N SER A 208 0.87 14.69 -7.74
CA SER A 208 1.71 15.34 -6.72
C SER A 208 2.16 14.41 -5.61
N ARG A 209 1.55 13.23 -5.48
CA ARG A 209 1.71 12.31 -4.34
C ARG A 209 1.17 12.88 -3.03
N ALA A 210 0.49 14.01 -3.05
CA ALA A 210 -0.06 14.65 -1.87
C ALA A 210 -1.20 13.81 -1.27
N CYS A 211 -1.19 13.66 0.05
CA CYS A 211 -2.35 13.16 0.75
C CYS A 211 -3.44 14.24 0.73
N MET A 212 -4.57 13.91 0.11
CA MET A 212 -5.73 14.79 -0.03
C MET A 212 -6.69 14.67 1.14
N GLY A 213 -6.81 13.46 1.70
CA GLY A 213 -7.72 13.17 2.80
C GLY A 213 -7.53 11.76 3.34
N PHE A 214 -8.06 11.53 4.53
CA PHE A 214 -8.16 10.20 5.12
C PHE A 214 -9.38 10.11 6.05
N TYR A 215 -9.82 8.90 6.33
CA TYR A 215 -10.90 8.64 7.28
C TYR A 215 -10.59 7.41 8.12
N LEU A 216 -10.80 7.49 9.43
CA LEU A 216 -10.60 6.39 10.38
C LEU A 216 -11.94 5.84 10.87
N SER A 217 -12.03 4.51 10.98
CA SER A 217 -13.20 3.85 11.58
C SER A 217 -12.83 2.50 12.20
N PHE A 218 -13.57 2.06 13.21
CA PHE A 218 -13.47 0.68 13.72
C PHE A 218 -14.21 -0.33 12.83
N GLY A 219 -15.19 0.13 12.05
CA GLY A 219 -15.91 -0.73 11.11
C GLY A 219 -15.07 -1.07 9.88
N ALA A 220 -15.34 -2.25 9.31
CA ALA A 220 -14.77 -2.63 8.02
C ALA A 220 -15.04 -1.54 6.95
N PRO A 221 -14.19 -1.44 5.92
CA PRO A 221 -14.39 -0.51 4.83
C PRO A 221 -15.79 -0.60 4.22
N SER A 222 -16.31 0.54 3.84
CA SER A 222 -17.65 0.67 3.26
C SER A 222 -17.72 1.85 2.31
N SER A 223 -18.77 1.91 1.50
CA SER A 223 -19.03 3.08 0.64
C SER A 223 -19.12 4.39 1.44
N LEU A 224 -19.53 4.32 2.70
CA LEU A 224 -19.52 5.47 3.60
C LEU A 224 -18.10 5.93 3.94
N SER A 225 -17.19 5.03 4.32
CA SER A 225 -15.80 5.40 4.64
C SER A 225 -15.09 6.01 3.41
N THR A 226 -15.35 5.48 2.24
CA THR A 226 -14.88 6.05 0.97
C THR A 226 -15.45 7.45 0.74
N ALA A 227 -16.76 7.63 0.94
CA ALA A 227 -17.45 8.89 0.77
C ALA A 227 -16.93 9.98 1.72
N LEU A 228 -16.70 9.64 2.98
CA LEU A 228 -16.17 10.56 3.98
C LEU A 228 -14.71 10.93 3.72
N CYS A 229 -13.91 9.97 3.26
CA CYS A 229 -12.53 10.23 2.81
C CYS A 229 -12.52 11.17 1.59
N LEU A 230 -13.39 10.91 0.60
CA LEU A 230 -13.53 11.77 -0.59
C LEU A 230 -14.01 13.18 -0.20
N THR A 231 -14.98 13.27 0.70
CA THR A 231 -15.48 14.57 1.19
C THR A 231 -14.36 15.37 1.85
N GLN A 232 -13.55 14.74 2.68
CA GLN A 232 -12.38 15.39 3.29
C GLN A 232 -11.34 15.77 2.23
N ALA A 233 -11.13 14.94 1.19
CA ALA A 233 -10.20 15.23 0.11
C ALA A 233 -10.61 16.47 -0.71
N VAL A 234 -11.92 16.65 -0.91
CA VAL A 234 -12.48 17.70 -1.77
C VAL A 234 -12.68 19.00 -1.02
N LEU A 235 -13.16 18.97 0.22
CA LEU A 235 -13.56 20.16 0.95
C LEU A 235 -12.40 20.85 1.69
N PRO A 236 -12.55 22.16 2.04
CA PRO A 236 -11.63 22.88 2.89
C PRO A 236 -11.46 22.19 4.26
N LYS A 237 -10.25 22.25 4.81
CA LYS A 237 -9.85 21.46 6.00
C LYS A 237 -9.54 22.30 7.23
N GLU A 238 -9.73 23.62 7.14
CA GLU A 238 -9.39 24.57 8.21
C GLU A 238 -10.16 24.31 9.50
N GLN A 239 -11.42 23.85 9.38
CA GLN A 239 -12.23 23.49 10.55
C GLN A 239 -11.65 22.26 11.25
N LEU A 240 -11.33 21.19 10.50
CA LEU A 240 -10.73 19.97 11.01
C LEU A 240 -9.40 20.26 11.73
N LEU A 241 -8.55 21.08 11.12
CA LEU A 241 -7.27 21.45 11.74
C LEU A 241 -7.48 22.23 13.05
N ARG A 242 -8.46 23.14 13.11
CA ARG A 242 -8.80 23.84 14.35
C ARG A 242 -9.33 22.92 15.44
N GLU A 243 -10.20 21.97 15.10
CA GLU A 243 -10.76 20.99 16.04
C GLU A 243 -9.67 20.12 16.68
N HIS A 244 -8.64 19.76 15.91
CA HIS A 244 -7.49 19.00 16.41
C HIS A 244 -6.33 19.85 16.89
N LYS A 245 -6.45 21.19 16.85
CA LYS A 245 -5.40 22.15 17.25
C LYS A 245 -4.09 21.98 16.49
N ILE A 246 -4.19 21.59 15.22
CA ILE A 246 -3.03 21.41 14.33
C ILE A 246 -2.67 22.76 13.71
N SER A 247 -1.42 23.16 13.90
CA SER A 247 -0.84 24.31 13.21
C SER A 247 -0.33 23.87 11.85
N GLY A 248 -0.60 24.65 10.80
CA GLY A 248 -0.16 24.36 9.45
C GLY A 248 -1.23 24.62 8.39
N ASN A 249 -0.88 24.40 7.14
CA ASN A 249 -1.78 24.57 6.02
C ASN A 249 -1.94 23.26 5.25
N TRP A 250 -3.18 22.84 5.06
CA TRP A 250 -3.51 21.69 4.22
C TRP A 250 -4.36 22.15 3.03
N SER A 251 -3.70 22.81 2.08
CA SER A 251 -4.32 23.44 0.90
C SER A 251 -4.74 22.47 -0.20
N MET A 252 -4.34 21.20 -0.12
CA MET A 252 -4.68 20.18 -1.09
C MET A 252 -6.16 19.83 -1.00
N GLN A 253 -6.98 20.40 -1.89
CA GLN A 253 -8.44 20.26 -1.94
C GLN A 253 -8.95 20.46 -3.37
N GLY A 254 -10.16 19.98 -3.64
CA GLY A 254 -10.84 20.19 -4.93
C GLY A 254 -11.44 18.91 -5.52
N LEU A 255 -12.39 19.10 -6.45
CA LEU A 255 -13.05 18.01 -7.17
C LEU A 255 -12.05 17.34 -8.11
N PRO A 256 -11.79 16.03 -7.95
CA PRO A 256 -11.00 15.27 -8.91
C PRO A 256 -11.79 15.03 -10.20
N GLU A 257 -11.08 14.84 -11.31
CA GLU A 257 -11.69 14.43 -12.57
C GLU A 257 -11.97 12.92 -12.57
N ASN A 258 -11.05 12.15 -11.96
CA ASN A 258 -11.14 10.71 -11.89
C ASN A 258 -10.73 10.18 -10.50
N ILE A 259 -11.48 9.19 -10.02
CA ILE A 259 -11.14 8.42 -8.82
C ILE A 259 -10.75 7.01 -9.26
N PHE A 260 -9.56 6.58 -8.87
CA PHE A 260 -9.03 5.27 -9.17
C PHE A 260 -9.01 4.39 -7.92
N VAL A 261 -9.80 3.32 -7.94
CA VAL A 261 -10.04 2.46 -6.79
C VAL A 261 -9.74 0.99 -7.12
N ASP A 262 -9.63 0.15 -6.11
CA ASP A 262 -9.57 -1.28 -6.32
C ASP A 262 -10.96 -1.86 -6.70
N ASN A 263 -11.04 -3.18 -6.94
CA ASN A 263 -12.30 -3.86 -7.25
C ASN A 263 -13.06 -4.30 -5.98
N GLY A 264 -12.85 -3.65 -4.84
CA GLY A 264 -13.60 -3.93 -3.62
C GLY A 264 -15.10 -3.69 -3.77
N SER A 265 -15.92 -4.46 -3.06
CA SER A 265 -17.39 -4.32 -3.08
C SER A 265 -17.85 -2.93 -2.63
N ASP A 266 -17.06 -2.27 -1.82
CA ASP A 266 -17.32 -0.97 -1.21
C ASP A 266 -17.42 0.14 -2.25
N PHE A 267 -16.63 0.02 -3.32
CA PHE A 267 -16.58 0.97 -4.43
C PHE A 267 -17.67 0.72 -5.50
N HIS A 268 -18.33 -0.43 -5.47
CA HIS A 268 -19.43 -0.78 -6.40
C HIS A 268 -20.81 -0.32 -5.91
N SER A 269 -20.88 0.46 -4.83
CA SER A 269 -22.14 1.02 -4.33
C SER A 269 -22.78 1.96 -5.35
N ALA A 270 -24.05 1.71 -5.67
CA ALA A 270 -24.81 2.57 -6.57
C ALA A 270 -24.93 4.01 -6.05
N ALA A 271 -25.00 4.19 -4.72
CA ALA A 271 -25.06 5.52 -4.11
C ALA A 271 -23.74 6.27 -4.32
N PHE A 272 -22.60 5.62 -4.11
CA PHE A 272 -21.28 6.22 -4.32
C PHE A 272 -21.08 6.61 -5.79
N LYS A 273 -21.41 5.71 -6.71
CA LYS A 273 -21.32 5.98 -8.14
C LYS A 273 -22.17 7.18 -8.56
N ARG A 274 -23.46 7.22 -8.12
CA ARG A 274 -24.34 8.35 -8.43
C ARG A 274 -23.85 9.67 -7.84
N GLY A 275 -23.27 9.64 -6.64
CA GLY A 275 -22.62 10.80 -6.04
C GLY A 275 -21.45 11.31 -6.89
N CYS A 276 -20.60 10.41 -7.39
CA CYS A 276 -19.53 10.77 -8.32
C CYS A 276 -20.08 11.37 -9.62
N ASP A 277 -21.04 10.69 -10.25
CA ASP A 277 -21.69 11.14 -11.50
C ASP A 277 -22.32 12.54 -11.35
N GLN A 278 -22.97 12.81 -10.19
CA GLN A 278 -23.60 14.11 -9.88
C GLN A 278 -22.61 15.28 -9.91
N HIS A 279 -21.37 15.02 -9.50
CA HIS A 279 -20.31 16.03 -9.42
C HIS A 279 -19.34 16.00 -10.60
N GLY A 280 -19.62 15.17 -11.62
CA GLY A 280 -18.77 15.02 -12.80
C GLY A 280 -17.44 14.37 -12.51
N ILE A 281 -17.42 13.44 -11.56
CA ILE A 281 -16.23 12.65 -11.17
C ILE A 281 -16.34 11.28 -11.84
N SER A 282 -15.36 10.91 -12.64
CA SER A 282 -15.25 9.57 -13.20
C SER A 282 -14.77 8.57 -12.15
N LEU A 283 -15.24 7.33 -12.23
CA LEU A 283 -14.84 6.27 -11.31
C LEU A 283 -14.26 5.10 -12.10
N ASP A 284 -12.95 4.90 -11.96
CA ASP A 284 -12.21 3.84 -12.64
C ASP A 284 -11.75 2.78 -11.65
N TYR A 285 -11.84 1.52 -12.08
CA TYR A 285 -11.45 0.38 -11.28
C TYR A 285 -10.12 -0.20 -11.73
N ARG A 286 -9.25 -0.54 -10.78
CA ARG A 286 -7.96 -1.18 -11.06
C ARG A 286 -8.17 -2.51 -11.78
N PRO A 287 -7.41 -2.79 -12.85
CA PRO A 287 -7.47 -4.10 -13.51
C PRO A 287 -7.09 -5.23 -12.54
N LYS A 288 -7.89 -6.29 -12.52
CA LYS A 288 -7.61 -7.46 -11.65
C LYS A 288 -6.24 -8.07 -11.96
N GLY A 289 -5.41 -8.21 -10.95
CA GLY A 289 -4.10 -8.85 -11.09
C GLY A 289 -2.97 -7.94 -11.59
N ALA A 290 -3.19 -6.63 -11.61
CA ALA A 290 -2.20 -5.63 -12.03
C ALA A 290 -1.86 -4.67 -10.85
N PRO A 291 -1.10 -5.14 -9.83
CA PRO A 291 -0.80 -4.36 -8.62
C PRO A 291 -0.04 -3.07 -8.90
N GLN A 292 0.70 -3.00 -10.02
CA GLN A 292 1.46 -1.80 -10.40
C GLN A 292 0.59 -0.55 -10.53
N PHE A 293 -0.72 -0.68 -10.77
CA PHE A 293 -1.64 0.45 -10.89
C PHE A 293 -2.06 1.06 -9.56
N GLY A 294 -1.71 0.46 -8.41
CA GLY A 294 -1.94 0.99 -7.07
C GLY A 294 -0.67 1.40 -6.34
N ALA A 295 0.47 1.40 -7.02
CA ALA A 295 1.77 1.58 -6.39
C ALA A 295 1.92 2.90 -5.61
N VAL A 296 1.21 3.97 -6.01
CA VAL A 296 1.27 5.27 -5.35
C VAL A 296 0.64 5.21 -3.97
N ILE A 297 -0.62 4.80 -3.93
CA ILE A 297 -1.36 4.74 -2.66
C ILE A 297 -0.83 3.63 -1.75
N GLU A 298 -0.42 2.48 -2.30
CA GLU A 298 0.19 1.40 -1.52
C GLU A 298 1.47 1.86 -0.82
N ARG A 299 2.33 2.64 -1.52
CA ARG A 299 3.53 3.23 -0.91
C ARG A 299 3.18 4.24 0.17
N PHE A 300 2.17 5.07 -0.04
CA PHE A 300 1.69 6.02 0.98
C PHE A 300 1.16 5.29 2.22
N ILE A 301 0.30 4.30 2.04
CA ILE A 301 -0.24 3.44 3.11
C ILE A 301 0.90 2.77 3.89
N LYS A 302 1.89 2.22 3.19
CA LYS A 302 3.07 1.63 3.82
C LYS A 302 3.82 2.66 4.67
N THR A 303 3.95 3.89 4.19
CA THR A 303 4.58 4.99 4.95
C THR A 303 3.79 5.33 6.22
N LEU A 304 2.46 5.38 6.15
CA LEU A 304 1.59 5.62 7.31
C LEU A 304 1.73 4.48 8.36
N ASN A 305 1.63 3.24 7.92
CA ASN A 305 1.72 2.09 8.81
C ASN A 305 3.11 2.00 9.45
N HIS A 306 4.17 2.25 8.71
CA HIS A 306 5.52 2.27 9.27
C HIS A 306 5.70 3.35 10.35
N ARG A 307 5.02 4.49 10.23
CA ARG A 307 5.03 5.53 11.28
C ARG A 307 4.30 5.09 12.53
N SER A 308 3.23 4.30 12.40
CA SER A 308 2.49 3.76 13.56
C SER A 308 3.31 2.73 14.36
N HIS A 309 4.36 2.13 13.78
CA HIS A 309 5.24 1.18 14.49
C HIS A 309 6.01 1.81 15.67
N ASN A 310 6.17 3.12 15.69
CA ASN A 310 6.81 3.84 16.79
C ASN A 310 5.84 4.18 17.94
N ILE A 311 4.56 3.83 17.81
CA ILE A 311 3.52 4.14 18.80
C ILE A 311 3.30 2.91 19.68
N PRO A 312 3.22 3.06 21.02
CA PRO A 312 2.87 1.94 21.89
C PRO A 312 1.50 1.37 21.52
N GLY A 313 1.41 0.03 21.46
CA GLY A 313 0.21 -0.66 20.95
C GLY A 313 0.32 -1.09 19.49
N THR A 314 1.46 -0.86 18.84
CA THR A 314 1.70 -1.33 17.47
C THR A 314 1.53 -2.85 17.36
N THR A 315 0.98 -3.28 16.23
CA THR A 315 0.84 -4.72 15.91
C THR A 315 1.92 -5.19 14.95
N PHE A 316 2.77 -4.26 14.47
CA PHE A 316 3.72 -4.46 13.39
C PHE A 316 3.05 -5.03 12.12
N SER A 317 3.68 -4.92 10.97
CA SER A 317 3.08 -5.39 9.70
C SER A 317 2.98 -6.92 9.60
N SER A 318 3.68 -7.66 10.46
CA SER A 318 3.64 -9.13 10.49
C SER A 318 3.79 -9.71 11.89
N SER A 319 3.26 -10.93 12.08
CA SER A 319 3.41 -11.69 13.33
C SER A 319 4.87 -12.00 13.67
N HIS A 320 5.74 -12.16 12.66
CA HIS A 320 7.18 -12.39 12.85
C HIS A 320 7.91 -11.19 13.46
N HIS A 321 7.52 -9.96 13.09
CA HIS A 321 8.11 -8.74 13.66
C HIS A 321 7.53 -8.38 15.03
N ARG A 322 6.35 -8.94 15.36
CA ARG A 322 5.69 -8.69 16.64
C ARG A 322 6.33 -9.45 17.80
N ASP A 323 6.81 -10.67 17.54
CA ASP A 323 7.39 -11.58 18.55
C ASP A 323 6.54 -11.60 19.84
N GLU A 324 7.11 -11.46 21.02
CA GLU A 324 6.43 -11.43 22.32
C GLU A 324 5.86 -10.05 22.72
N TYR A 325 5.82 -9.07 21.76
CA TYR A 325 5.33 -7.74 22.07
C TYR A 325 3.82 -7.73 22.35
N ASP A 326 3.45 -7.31 23.55
CA ASP A 326 2.06 -7.16 23.97
C ASP A 326 1.43 -5.87 23.43
N SER A 327 0.87 -5.94 22.23
CA SER A 327 0.21 -4.81 21.57
C SER A 327 -1.03 -4.31 22.34
N GLN A 328 -1.79 -5.21 22.97
CA GLN A 328 -3.01 -4.85 23.69
C GLN A 328 -2.68 -4.18 25.02
N GLY A 329 -1.79 -4.78 25.81
CA GLY A 329 -1.41 -4.21 27.11
C GLY A 329 -0.64 -2.90 27.02
N ARG A 330 -0.05 -2.61 25.86
CA ARG A 330 0.68 -1.35 25.59
C ARG A 330 -0.13 -0.32 24.81
N ALA A 331 -1.33 -0.66 24.35
CA ALA A 331 -2.20 0.27 23.64
C ALA A 331 -2.50 1.51 24.49
N CYS A 332 -2.39 2.70 23.89
CA CYS A 332 -2.54 3.95 24.63
C CYS A 332 -3.30 5.05 23.87
N MET A 333 -3.54 4.91 22.57
CA MET A 333 -4.23 5.93 21.77
C MET A 333 -5.70 5.59 21.54
N THR A 334 -6.56 6.58 21.65
CA THR A 334 -7.94 6.54 21.16
C THR A 334 -7.97 6.82 19.67
N LEU A 335 -9.11 6.57 19.01
CA LEU A 335 -9.31 6.89 17.60
C LEU A 335 -9.05 8.38 17.29
N LYS A 336 -9.55 9.28 18.16
CA LYS A 336 -9.37 10.74 18.01
C LYS A 336 -7.91 11.18 18.20
N GLU A 337 -7.19 10.56 19.13
CA GLU A 337 -5.77 10.85 19.35
C GLU A 337 -4.93 10.35 18.17
N LEU A 338 -5.27 9.18 17.59
CA LEU A 338 -4.62 8.69 16.37
C LEU A 338 -4.93 9.60 15.17
N GLU A 339 -6.17 10.07 15.04
CA GLU A 339 -6.56 11.04 13.99
C GLU A 339 -5.72 12.31 14.08
N GLY A 340 -5.59 12.89 15.26
CA GLY A 340 -4.73 14.07 15.49
C GLY A 340 -3.26 13.80 15.17
N TYR A 341 -2.73 12.64 15.55
CA TYR A 341 -1.36 12.24 15.22
C TYR A 341 -1.14 12.12 13.70
N LEU A 342 -2.07 11.48 12.99
CA LEU A 342 -1.97 11.34 11.53
C LEU A 342 -2.15 12.69 10.81
N LEU A 343 -3.02 13.57 11.31
CA LEU A 343 -3.16 14.94 10.81
C LEU A 343 -1.83 15.69 10.92
N GLU A 344 -1.20 15.68 12.10
CA GLU A 344 0.09 16.31 12.31
C GLU A 344 1.15 15.76 11.36
N PHE A 345 1.22 14.44 11.22
CA PHE A 345 2.15 13.79 10.31
C PHE A 345 1.90 14.16 8.85
N ILE A 346 0.64 14.13 8.38
CA ILE A 346 0.31 14.39 6.97
C ILE A 346 0.56 15.85 6.63
N VAL A 347 0.10 16.79 7.48
CA VAL A 347 0.14 18.23 7.20
C VAL A 347 1.56 18.78 7.31
N ASN A 348 2.25 18.45 8.40
CA ASN A 348 3.52 19.10 8.74
C ASN A 348 4.77 18.29 8.36
N VAL A 349 4.61 16.97 8.07
CA VAL A 349 5.75 16.13 7.72
C VAL A 349 5.62 15.57 6.30
N TYR A 350 4.61 14.76 6.03
CA TYR A 350 4.54 14.02 4.76
C TYR A 350 4.40 14.97 3.55
N ASN A 351 3.42 15.86 3.59
CA ASN A 351 3.16 16.78 2.46
C ASN A 351 4.26 17.83 2.28
N GLN A 352 5.07 18.09 3.31
CA GLN A 352 6.15 19.11 3.28
C GLN A 352 7.55 18.53 3.06
N ARG A 353 7.70 17.19 3.19
CA ARG A 353 9.01 16.55 3.03
C ARG A 353 9.31 16.29 1.55
N LEU A 354 10.61 16.37 1.18
CA LEU A 354 11.10 15.95 -0.13
C LEU A 354 10.67 14.49 -0.43
N HIS A 355 9.93 14.30 -1.50
CA HIS A 355 9.52 12.99 -1.98
C HIS A 355 10.40 12.58 -3.15
N GLN A 356 11.24 11.56 -2.96
CA GLN A 356 12.26 11.11 -3.95
C GLN A 356 11.68 10.87 -5.34
N GLY A 357 10.50 10.24 -5.45
CA GLY A 357 9.89 9.90 -6.74
C GLY A 357 9.42 11.09 -7.59
N ILE A 358 9.32 12.30 -7.01
CA ILE A 358 8.93 13.53 -7.73
C ILE A 358 9.93 14.67 -7.56
N GLY A 359 11.00 14.47 -6.77
CA GLY A 359 12.08 15.43 -6.59
C GLY A 359 11.73 16.72 -5.83
N MET A 360 10.55 16.77 -5.18
CA MET A 360 10.09 17.94 -4.41
C MET A 360 9.03 17.52 -3.37
N PRO A 361 8.64 18.41 -2.42
CA PRO A 361 7.54 18.14 -1.51
C PRO A 361 6.19 17.96 -2.25
N PRO A 362 5.33 17.03 -1.83
CA PRO A 362 4.00 16.84 -2.41
C PRO A 362 3.15 18.10 -2.45
N ALA A 363 3.15 18.90 -1.38
CA ALA A 363 2.42 20.17 -1.34
C ALA A 363 2.92 21.15 -2.41
N ALA A 364 4.24 21.34 -2.53
CA ALA A 364 4.83 22.21 -3.54
C ALA A 364 4.52 21.70 -4.96
N LYS A 365 4.55 20.39 -5.19
CA LYS A 365 4.20 19.79 -6.49
C LYS A 365 2.73 20.03 -6.84
N PHE A 366 1.84 19.91 -5.85
CA PHE A 366 0.41 20.17 -6.02
C PHE A 366 0.18 21.65 -6.41
N GLU A 367 0.75 22.58 -5.69
CA GLU A 367 0.64 24.03 -5.97
C GLU A 367 1.26 24.42 -7.32
N GLN A 368 2.44 23.88 -7.64
CA GLN A 368 3.09 24.09 -8.93
C GLN A 368 2.20 23.68 -10.10
N GLY A 369 1.47 22.58 -9.96
CA GLY A 369 0.58 22.08 -11.02
C GLY A 369 -0.62 22.98 -11.34
N PHE A 370 -0.93 23.94 -10.43
CA PHE A 370 -1.91 25.01 -10.68
C PHE A 370 -1.28 26.31 -11.18
N GLY A 371 0.02 26.33 -11.48
CA GLY A 371 0.73 27.51 -12.01
C GLY A 371 1.29 28.42 -10.93
N GLY A 372 1.40 27.96 -9.67
CA GLY A 372 1.81 28.81 -8.54
C GLY A 372 3.24 29.36 -8.56
N ASN A 373 4.13 28.79 -9.37
CA ASN A 373 5.55 29.18 -9.40
C ASN A 373 5.98 29.97 -10.66
N ASP A 374 5.10 30.17 -11.63
CA ASP A 374 5.39 30.98 -12.81
C ASP A 374 4.52 32.25 -12.83
N PRO A 375 5.11 33.45 -12.69
CA PRO A 375 4.36 34.71 -12.72
C PRO A 375 3.58 34.96 -14.03
N ARG A 376 3.90 34.24 -15.09
CA ARG A 376 3.26 34.36 -16.41
C ARG A 376 2.18 33.30 -16.65
N SER A 377 2.03 32.29 -15.77
CA SER A 377 1.04 31.26 -15.91
C SER A 377 -0.33 31.72 -15.37
N ILE A 378 -1.39 31.29 -16.04
CA ILE A 378 -2.74 31.48 -15.52
C ILE A 378 -2.90 30.60 -14.28
N ILE A 379 -3.00 31.22 -13.11
CA ILE A 379 -3.24 30.52 -11.85
C ILE A 379 -4.62 29.86 -11.94
N ARG A 380 -4.67 28.57 -12.12
CA ARG A 380 -5.89 27.78 -12.00
C ARG A 380 -6.17 27.51 -10.53
N ARG A 381 -7.42 27.66 -10.11
CA ARG A 381 -7.83 27.26 -8.76
C ARG A 381 -8.49 25.89 -8.78
N PRO A 382 -8.31 25.07 -7.74
CA PRO A 382 -9.06 23.84 -7.59
C PRO A 382 -10.57 24.12 -7.65
N ARG A 383 -11.30 23.35 -8.43
CA ARG A 383 -12.77 23.45 -8.49
C ARG A 383 -13.35 22.85 -7.22
N LEU A 384 -14.14 23.61 -6.49
CA LEU A 384 -14.89 23.15 -5.33
C LEU A 384 -16.36 22.95 -5.68
N PRO A 385 -17.09 22.08 -4.97
CA PRO A 385 -18.53 21.96 -5.13
C PRO A 385 -19.20 23.28 -4.73
N SER A 386 -20.21 23.72 -5.48
CA SER A 386 -20.96 24.96 -5.22
C SER A 386 -21.67 24.94 -3.86
N ASN A 387 -22.15 23.78 -3.45
CA ASN A 387 -22.74 23.55 -2.14
C ASN A 387 -21.98 22.39 -1.44
N GLN A 388 -21.14 22.75 -0.48
CA GLN A 388 -20.30 21.80 0.25
C GLN A 388 -21.11 20.83 1.11
N LYS A 389 -22.25 21.30 1.69
CA LYS A 389 -23.13 20.46 2.50
C LYS A 389 -23.86 19.45 1.63
N ALA A 390 -24.37 19.88 0.49
CA ALA A 390 -25.01 18.99 -0.49
C ALA A 390 -24.01 17.94 -1.02
N PHE A 391 -22.75 18.31 -1.22
CA PHE A 391 -21.70 17.39 -1.64
C PHE A 391 -21.55 16.21 -0.65
N LEU A 392 -21.48 16.47 0.65
CA LEU A 392 -21.44 15.39 1.65
C LEU A 392 -22.72 14.55 1.57
N ILE A 393 -23.88 15.21 1.54
CA ILE A 393 -25.19 14.54 1.57
C ILE A 393 -25.37 13.61 0.38
N ASP A 394 -24.88 13.98 -0.81
CA ASP A 394 -25.00 13.19 -2.04
C ASP A 394 -24.33 11.80 -1.93
N PHE A 395 -23.38 11.63 -1.04
CA PHE A 395 -22.69 10.35 -0.82
C PHE A 395 -23.27 9.56 0.37
N LEU A 396 -24.19 10.12 1.15
CA LEU A 396 -24.78 9.40 2.28
C LEU A 396 -25.72 8.27 1.79
N PRO A 397 -25.92 7.23 2.61
CA PRO A 397 -26.83 6.14 2.31
C PRO A 397 -28.24 6.64 2.00
N VAL A 398 -28.82 6.13 0.92
CA VAL A 398 -30.15 6.50 0.44
C VAL A 398 -31.22 5.55 0.96
N MET A 399 -32.34 6.09 1.36
CA MET A 399 -33.58 5.36 1.66
C MET A 399 -34.78 6.10 1.08
N THR A 400 -35.90 5.41 0.87
CA THR A 400 -37.12 6.03 0.37
C THR A 400 -38.25 5.86 1.38
N ARG A 401 -38.99 6.94 1.67
CA ARG A 401 -40.18 6.94 2.55
C ARG A 401 -41.25 7.88 1.99
N THR A 402 -42.47 7.60 2.38
CA THR A 402 -43.59 8.54 2.20
C THR A 402 -43.68 9.49 3.38
N VAL A 403 -44.07 10.73 3.14
CA VAL A 403 -44.37 11.70 4.18
C VAL A 403 -45.75 11.42 4.76
N GLN A 404 -45.87 11.44 6.09
CA GLN A 404 -47.10 11.19 6.83
C GLN A 404 -47.42 12.41 7.70
N ARG A 405 -48.67 12.49 8.24
CA ARG A 405 -49.07 13.58 9.15
C ARG A 405 -48.20 13.73 10.40
N TYR A 406 -47.58 12.66 10.83
CA TYR A 406 -46.64 12.66 11.98
C TYR A 406 -45.18 12.92 11.55
N GLY A 407 -44.95 13.25 10.30
CA GLY A 407 -43.63 13.39 9.72
C GLY A 407 -43.12 12.14 9.01
N VAL A 408 -41.83 11.89 9.04
CA VAL A 408 -41.20 10.71 8.46
C VAL A 408 -40.69 9.81 9.57
N ARG A 409 -40.99 8.52 9.52
CA ARG A 409 -40.53 7.52 10.47
C ARG A 409 -39.43 6.66 9.85
N VAL A 410 -38.27 6.65 10.50
CA VAL A 410 -37.12 5.80 10.11
C VAL A 410 -36.58 5.08 11.34
N ASP A 411 -36.47 3.77 11.26
CA ASP A 411 -35.96 2.93 12.36
C ASP A 411 -36.66 3.09 13.73
N GLY A 412 -37.94 3.50 13.72
CA GLY A 412 -38.73 3.73 14.93
C GLY A 412 -38.66 5.16 15.46
N ILE A 413 -37.84 6.02 14.86
CA ILE A 413 -37.65 7.42 15.26
C ILE A 413 -38.45 8.31 14.28
N HIS A 414 -39.07 9.36 14.80
CA HIS A 414 -39.84 10.34 14.05
C HIS A 414 -39.04 11.59 13.78
N TYR A 415 -39.11 12.05 12.55
CA TYR A 415 -38.43 13.24 12.04
C TYR A 415 -39.50 14.22 11.51
N TYR A 416 -39.33 15.49 11.80
CA TYR A 416 -40.27 16.52 11.39
C TYR A 416 -39.58 17.82 11.06
N SER A 417 -40.15 18.54 10.09
CA SER A 417 -39.85 19.94 9.76
C SER A 417 -41.06 20.53 9.07
N ASP A 418 -41.24 21.84 9.17
CA ASP A 418 -42.40 22.56 8.66
C ASP A 418 -42.59 22.39 7.13
N ILE A 419 -41.55 22.15 6.39
CA ILE A 419 -41.59 21.85 4.95
C ILE A 419 -42.50 20.64 4.64
N LEU A 420 -42.58 19.67 5.57
CA LEU A 420 -43.44 18.51 5.37
C LEU A 420 -44.94 18.87 5.36
N GLY A 421 -45.31 19.99 5.99
CA GLY A 421 -46.65 20.53 5.97
C GLY A 421 -47.06 20.93 4.54
N GLN A 422 -46.21 21.57 3.78
CA GLN A 422 -46.45 21.94 2.36
C GLN A 422 -46.63 20.72 1.49
N ILE A 423 -45.72 19.74 1.60
CA ILE A 423 -45.77 18.47 0.87
C ILE A 423 -47.10 17.74 1.12
N LEU A 424 -47.59 17.75 2.38
CA LEU A 424 -48.89 17.14 2.73
C LEU A 424 -50.06 17.93 2.22
N PHE A 425 -49.97 19.27 2.25
CA PHE A 425 -51.02 20.16 1.72
C PHE A 425 -51.22 19.98 0.21
N ASP A 426 -50.14 19.82 -0.50
CA ASP A 426 -50.17 19.55 -1.96
C ASP A 426 -50.69 18.14 -2.30
N GLY A 427 -50.93 17.31 -1.28
CA GLY A 427 -51.46 15.96 -1.44
C GLY A 427 -50.46 14.96 -2.02
N ASP A 428 -49.19 15.27 -1.97
CA ASP A 428 -48.12 14.45 -2.56
C ASP A 428 -47.92 13.16 -1.75
N LYS A 429 -48.26 12.03 -2.39
CA LYS A 429 -48.12 10.68 -1.80
C LYS A 429 -46.93 9.91 -2.33
N ARG A 430 -46.08 10.55 -3.14
CA ARG A 430 -44.88 9.89 -3.69
C ARG A 430 -43.90 9.53 -2.56
N LYS A 431 -42.99 8.63 -2.89
CA LYS A 431 -41.85 8.30 -2.02
C LYS A 431 -40.73 9.31 -2.27
N PHE A 432 -40.29 9.96 -1.22
CA PHE A 432 -39.13 10.87 -1.25
C PHE A 432 -37.84 10.13 -0.96
N GLU A 433 -36.75 10.52 -1.62
CA GLU A 433 -35.41 10.10 -1.26
C GLU A 433 -34.98 10.81 0.02
N LEU A 434 -34.51 10.01 0.95
CA LEU A 434 -33.98 10.46 2.23
C LEU A 434 -32.53 10.01 2.35
N ARG A 435 -31.71 10.85 2.90
CA ARG A 435 -30.33 10.53 3.22
C ARG A 435 -30.06 10.78 4.70
N ARG A 436 -29.22 9.96 5.30
CA ARG A 436 -28.92 10.04 6.72
C ARG A 436 -27.46 9.70 6.98
N ASP A 437 -26.79 10.54 7.79
CA ASP A 437 -25.44 10.24 8.25
C ASP A 437 -25.49 9.13 9.30
N PRO A 438 -24.87 7.97 9.08
CA PRO A 438 -24.86 6.91 10.08
C PRO A 438 -24.10 7.25 11.36
N ARG A 439 -23.24 8.27 11.35
CA ARG A 439 -22.48 8.73 12.53
C ARG A 439 -23.35 9.55 13.47
N ASP A 440 -24.31 10.28 12.91
CA ASP A 440 -25.27 11.08 13.64
C ASP A 440 -26.64 11.00 12.97
N ILE A 441 -27.53 10.21 13.54
CA ILE A 441 -28.88 10.00 13.00
C ILE A 441 -29.89 11.02 13.48
N SER A 442 -29.48 12.09 14.17
CA SER A 442 -30.39 13.14 14.64
C SER A 442 -31.01 13.95 13.52
N MET A 443 -30.41 13.90 12.31
CA MET A 443 -30.85 14.61 11.12
C MET A 443 -31.10 13.68 9.95
N LEU A 444 -32.23 13.84 9.25
CA LEU A 444 -32.49 13.32 7.92
C LEU A 444 -32.44 14.45 6.89
N TYR A 445 -32.04 14.13 5.69
CA TYR A 445 -32.05 15.03 4.55
C TYR A 445 -33.04 14.51 3.52
N LEU A 446 -34.13 15.24 3.31
CA LEU A 446 -35.16 14.93 2.32
C LEU A 446 -34.82 15.63 1.00
N TYR A 447 -34.64 14.89 -0.07
CA TYR A 447 -34.47 15.47 -1.39
C TYR A 447 -35.81 15.81 -2.02
N HIS A 448 -36.00 17.09 -2.32
CA HIS A 448 -37.18 17.57 -3.04
C HIS A 448 -36.87 17.71 -4.54
N PRO A 449 -37.51 16.91 -5.41
CA PRO A 449 -37.09 16.83 -6.81
C PRO A 449 -37.40 18.09 -7.62
N GLU A 450 -38.42 18.85 -7.25
CA GLU A 450 -38.80 20.10 -7.94
C GLU A 450 -37.82 21.23 -7.63
N ASP A 451 -37.51 21.43 -6.34
CA ASP A 451 -36.54 22.43 -5.88
C ASP A 451 -35.10 22.00 -6.09
N LYS A 452 -34.86 20.72 -6.39
CA LYS A 452 -33.52 20.08 -6.49
C LYS A 452 -32.63 20.38 -5.31
N THR A 453 -33.21 20.39 -4.10
CA THR A 453 -32.52 20.72 -2.85
C THR A 453 -32.82 19.72 -1.77
N TYR A 454 -31.94 19.69 -0.74
CA TYR A 454 -32.14 18.90 0.45
C TYR A 454 -32.73 19.74 1.57
N TYR A 455 -33.85 19.26 2.15
CA TYR A 455 -34.45 19.83 3.35
C TYR A 455 -34.04 19.02 4.59
N GLU A 456 -33.73 19.72 5.66
CA GLU A 456 -33.33 19.14 6.92
C GLU A 456 -34.54 18.76 7.75
N LEU A 457 -34.58 17.51 8.15
CA LEU A 457 -35.60 16.96 9.03
C LEU A 457 -34.92 16.49 10.33
N PRO A 458 -34.89 17.30 11.40
CA PRO A 458 -34.37 16.87 12.69
C PRO A 458 -35.32 15.86 13.35
N TYR A 459 -34.89 15.29 14.48
CA TYR A 459 -35.79 14.57 15.36
C TYR A 459 -37.03 15.43 15.65
N ARG A 460 -38.19 14.81 15.70
CA ARG A 460 -39.43 15.51 16.09
C ARG A 460 -39.35 16.08 17.51
N ASP A 461 -38.71 15.36 18.42
CA ASP A 461 -38.39 15.82 19.75
C ASP A 461 -36.91 16.26 19.79
N LEU A 462 -36.70 17.56 19.75
CA LEU A 462 -35.37 18.18 19.72
C LEU A 462 -34.61 18.05 21.06
N SER A 463 -35.27 17.61 22.14
CA SER A 463 -34.61 17.37 23.43
C SER A 463 -33.80 16.08 23.44
N GLN A 464 -34.02 15.19 22.45
CA GLN A 464 -33.36 13.91 22.39
C GLN A 464 -31.88 14.06 21.95
N PRO A 465 -30.98 13.31 22.60
CA PRO A 465 -29.57 13.37 22.26
C PRO A 465 -29.29 12.74 20.91
N SER A 466 -28.28 13.26 20.20
CA SER A 466 -27.80 12.64 18.98
C SER A 466 -27.20 11.26 19.28
N MET A 467 -27.40 10.30 18.37
CA MET A 467 -26.81 8.97 18.45
C MET A 467 -26.41 8.47 17.07
N SER A 468 -25.52 7.49 17.04
CA SER A 468 -25.14 6.81 15.81
C SER A 468 -26.10 5.66 15.48
N ILE A 469 -26.07 5.21 14.23
CA ILE A 469 -26.83 4.03 13.77
C ILE A 469 -26.41 2.75 14.51
N TRP A 470 -25.14 2.65 14.92
CA TRP A 470 -24.61 1.49 15.66
C TRP A 470 -25.15 1.43 17.08
N GLU A 471 -25.21 2.57 17.78
CA GLU A 471 -25.83 2.68 19.10
C GLU A 471 -27.31 2.33 19.01
N LEU A 472 -28.03 2.85 18.02
CA LEU A 472 -29.43 2.49 17.79
C LEU A 472 -29.62 0.98 17.56
N ARG A 473 -28.78 0.35 16.75
CA ARG A 473 -28.83 -1.10 16.51
C ARG A 473 -28.60 -1.88 17.80
N HIS A 474 -27.59 -1.50 18.56
CA HIS A 474 -27.27 -2.15 19.83
C HIS A 474 -28.46 -2.07 20.84
N ILE A 475 -29.09 -0.90 20.92
CA ILE A 475 -30.29 -0.70 21.77
C ILE A 475 -31.43 -1.61 21.30
N LYS A 476 -31.71 -1.64 19.99
CA LYS A 476 -32.77 -2.50 19.44
C LYS A 476 -32.51 -3.98 19.68
N ASP A 477 -31.28 -4.44 19.48
CA ASP A 477 -30.92 -5.85 19.71
C ASP A 477 -31.05 -6.24 21.19
N ARG A 478 -30.72 -5.34 22.10
CA ARG A 478 -30.97 -5.55 23.53
C ARG A 478 -32.46 -5.64 23.84
N MET A 479 -33.26 -4.73 23.31
CA MET A 479 -34.72 -4.73 23.51
C MET A 479 -35.37 -6.01 22.98
N ARG A 480 -34.93 -6.52 21.82
CA ARG A 480 -35.40 -7.81 21.28
C ARG A 480 -35.06 -8.98 22.20
N ARG A 481 -33.84 -9.01 22.75
CA ARG A 481 -33.45 -10.07 23.72
C ARG A 481 -34.25 -10.03 25.00
N GLU A 482 -34.71 -8.84 25.39
CA GLU A 482 -35.58 -8.66 26.56
C GLU A 482 -37.08 -8.96 26.27
N GLY A 483 -37.42 -9.47 25.08
CA GLY A 483 -38.79 -9.83 24.68
C GLY A 483 -39.72 -8.63 24.47
N LYS A 484 -39.15 -7.44 24.27
CA LYS A 484 -39.92 -6.20 24.03
C LYS A 484 -40.04 -5.93 22.53
N ASP A 485 -40.93 -6.66 21.86
CA ASP A 485 -41.07 -6.57 20.39
C ASP A 485 -41.62 -5.23 19.88
N GLN A 486 -42.31 -4.46 20.71
CA GLN A 486 -42.80 -3.12 20.38
C GLN A 486 -41.72 -2.08 20.65
N VAL A 487 -40.96 -1.74 19.63
CA VAL A 487 -39.95 -0.69 19.68
C VAL A 487 -40.61 0.67 19.48
N ASP A 488 -40.87 1.35 20.60
CA ASP A 488 -41.33 2.73 20.65
C ASP A 488 -40.17 3.71 20.79
N GLU A 489 -40.33 4.91 20.25
CA GLU A 489 -39.30 5.97 20.22
C GLU A 489 -38.85 6.34 21.64
N GLY A 490 -39.77 6.52 22.57
CA GLY A 490 -39.43 6.83 23.98
C GLY A 490 -38.58 5.75 24.65
N ARG A 491 -38.82 4.47 24.32
CA ARG A 491 -37.99 3.35 24.80
C ARG A 491 -36.59 3.31 24.19
N ILE A 492 -36.46 3.72 22.93
CA ILE A 492 -35.14 3.82 22.26
C ILE A 492 -34.27 4.83 23.01
N PHE A 493 -34.80 6.04 23.26
CA PHE A 493 -34.05 7.08 23.94
C PHE A 493 -33.81 6.77 25.43
N ALA A 494 -34.79 6.23 26.12
CA ALA A 494 -34.58 5.72 27.50
C ALA A 494 -33.51 4.62 27.55
N GLY A 495 -33.48 3.74 26.56
CA GLY A 495 -32.44 2.72 26.41
C GLY A 495 -31.05 3.32 26.15
N TYR A 496 -30.98 4.37 25.35
CA TYR A 496 -29.75 5.13 25.10
C TYR A 496 -29.25 5.81 26.38
N GLU A 497 -30.12 6.52 27.08
CA GLU A 497 -29.79 7.17 28.34
C GLU A 497 -29.32 6.17 29.41
N ALA A 498 -30.04 5.04 29.57
CA ALA A 498 -29.63 3.98 30.47
C ALA A 498 -28.26 3.38 30.12
N MET A 499 -27.95 3.27 28.80
CA MET A 499 -26.64 2.83 28.33
C MET A 499 -25.55 3.84 28.68
N GLN A 500 -25.80 5.13 28.47
CA GLN A 500 -24.86 6.21 28.82
C GLN A 500 -24.61 6.28 30.33
N ASN A 501 -25.66 6.12 31.14
CA ASN A 501 -25.54 6.10 32.59
C ASN A 501 -24.70 4.91 33.08
N ARG A 502 -24.90 3.71 32.54
CA ARG A 502 -24.08 2.53 32.87
C ARG A 502 -22.62 2.74 32.52
N ILE A 503 -22.35 3.36 31.36
CA ILE A 503 -20.97 3.70 30.95
C ILE A 503 -20.37 4.68 31.96
N ALA A 504 -21.12 5.71 32.37
CA ALA A 504 -20.67 6.69 33.37
C ALA A 504 -20.37 6.05 34.72
N GLU A 505 -21.22 5.13 35.17
CA GLU A 505 -21.06 4.36 36.43
C GLU A 505 -19.81 3.44 36.35
N SER A 506 -19.62 2.73 35.24
CA SER A 506 -18.42 1.88 35.00
C SER A 506 -17.14 2.70 35.04
N VAL A 507 -17.12 3.87 34.40
CA VAL A 507 -15.97 4.80 34.42
C VAL A 507 -15.69 5.27 35.84
N ALA A 508 -16.73 5.61 36.62
CA ALA A 508 -16.57 6.04 38.00
C ALA A 508 -16.00 4.91 38.87
N SER A 509 -16.54 3.67 38.75
CA SER A 509 -16.07 2.50 39.47
C SER A 509 -14.64 2.12 39.14
N THR A 510 -14.27 2.14 37.86
CA THR A 510 -12.91 1.85 37.39
C THR A 510 -11.91 2.90 37.87
N ARG A 511 -12.27 4.19 37.85
CA ARG A 511 -11.44 5.26 38.43
C ARG A 511 -11.22 5.04 39.93
N LYS A 512 -12.26 4.64 40.65
CA LYS A 512 -12.19 4.33 42.07
C LYS A 512 -11.28 3.13 42.34
N ALA A 513 -11.41 2.05 41.57
CA ALA A 513 -10.57 0.87 41.66
C ALA A 513 -9.08 1.16 41.30
N LYS A 514 -8.82 1.94 40.24
CA LYS A 514 -7.45 2.38 39.89
C LYS A 514 -6.84 3.26 41.00
N LYS A 515 -7.63 4.14 41.62
CA LYS A 515 -7.18 4.97 42.75
C LYS A 515 -6.87 4.11 43.97
N GLN A 516 -7.69 3.12 44.30
CA GLN A 516 -7.45 2.16 45.38
C GLN A 516 -6.18 1.34 45.15
N ARG A 517 -6.02 0.72 43.98
CA ARG A 517 -4.80 -0.02 43.62
C ARG A 517 -3.53 0.83 43.69
N ARG A 518 -3.61 2.12 43.29
CA ARG A 518 -2.50 3.05 43.39
C ARG A 518 -2.16 3.40 44.84
N THR A 519 -3.17 3.49 45.70
CA THR A 519 -3.01 3.71 47.12
C THR A 519 -2.44 2.48 47.81
N GLU A 520 -2.90 1.27 47.46
CA GLU A 520 -2.39 0.01 47.98
C GLU A 520 -0.93 -0.24 47.55
N LYS A 521 -0.58 0.00 46.27
CA LYS A 521 0.80 -0.05 45.79
C LYS A 521 1.71 0.93 46.53
N ARG A 522 1.23 2.15 46.87
CA ARG A 522 1.99 3.10 47.69
C ARG A 522 2.12 2.65 49.14
N ARG A 523 1.13 1.95 49.70
CA ARG A 523 1.21 1.37 51.04
C ARG A 523 2.13 0.16 51.11
N MET A 524 2.19 -0.67 50.07
CA MET A 524 3.07 -1.84 49.99
C MET A 524 4.54 -1.52 49.68
N ASN A 525 4.84 -0.35 49.12
CA ASN A 525 6.23 0.06 48.84
C ASN A 525 6.47 1.52 49.27
N PRO A 526 6.63 1.79 50.61
CA PRO A 526 6.87 3.14 51.10
C PRO A 526 8.26 3.69 50.67
N HIS A 527 9.22 2.85 50.34
CA HIS A 527 10.60 3.26 49.95
C HIS A 527 10.78 3.64 48.47
N ALA A 528 9.82 3.37 47.61
CA ALA A 528 9.93 3.76 46.19
C ALA A 528 9.64 5.27 45.94
N ALA A 529 9.23 6.02 46.98
CA ALA A 529 8.89 7.43 46.86
C ALA A 529 10.09 8.39 47.03
N HIS A 530 11.27 7.90 47.41
CA HIS A 530 12.43 8.78 47.70
C HIS A 530 13.58 8.71 46.68
N THR A 531 13.45 7.95 45.59
CA THR A 531 14.56 7.78 44.61
C THR A 531 14.39 8.53 43.27
N HIS A 532 13.42 9.43 43.14
CA HIS A 532 13.29 10.20 41.90
C HIS A 532 13.11 11.71 42.15
N ALA A 533 14.11 12.31 42.77
CA ALA A 533 14.32 13.76 42.77
C ALA A 533 15.78 14.10 42.38
N THR A 534 16.28 13.48 41.31
CA THR A 534 17.40 14.01 40.55
C THR A 534 16.88 14.55 39.24
N LYS A 535 16.92 15.88 39.07
CA LYS A 535 16.70 16.54 37.80
C LYS A 535 17.54 15.84 36.73
N PRO A 536 16.98 15.41 35.61
CA PRO A 536 17.80 14.91 34.52
C PRO A 536 18.70 16.06 34.04
N ALA A 537 20.00 15.78 33.91
CA ALA A 537 20.93 16.66 33.24
C ALA A 537 20.40 16.98 31.83
N PRO A 538 20.66 18.19 31.30
CA PRO A 538 20.22 18.54 29.97
C PRO A 538 20.79 17.53 28.96
N ALA A 539 19.90 16.88 28.24
CA ALA A 539 20.25 15.94 27.18
C ALA A 539 21.13 16.68 26.16
N LYS A 540 22.31 16.12 25.89
CA LYS A 540 23.13 16.53 24.75
C LYS A 540 22.25 16.48 23.49
N PRO A 541 22.40 17.40 22.54
CA PRO A 541 21.69 17.36 21.29
C PRO A 541 21.94 15.99 20.63
N ARG A 542 20.87 15.25 20.35
CA ARG A 542 20.97 14.06 19.50
C ARG A 542 21.46 14.54 18.16
N GLU A 543 22.55 13.96 17.70
CA GLU A 543 22.98 14.07 16.32
C GLU A 543 21.80 13.80 15.41
N THR A 544 21.54 14.73 14.51
CA THR A 544 20.57 14.54 13.43
C THR A 544 21.08 13.36 12.61
N LEU A 545 20.32 12.27 12.61
CA LEU A 545 20.54 11.15 11.69
C LEU A 545 20.65 11.74 10.28
N SER A 546 21.76 11.41 9.61
CA SER A 546 22.00 11.84 8.23
C SER A 546 20.92 11.29 7.31
N ASN A 547 20.65 11.99 6.21
CA ASN A 547 19.67 11.59 5.21
C ASN A 547 19.95 10.21 4.56
N ASP A 548 21.14 9.65 4.78
CA ASP A 548 21.60 8.38 4.20
C ASP A 548 20.99 7.14 4.88
N ASP A 549 20.48 7.27 6.11
CA ASP A 549 19.87 6.14 6.85
C ASP A 549 18.44 5.76 6.39
N LEU A 550 17.93 6.36 5.32
CA LEU A 550 16.60 6.12 4.76
C LEU A 550 16.61 5.64 3.30
N GLU A 551 17.77 5.30 2.76
CA GLU A 551 17.84 4.55 1.51
C GLU A 551 17.47 3.10 1.80
N PHE A 552 16.22 2.76 1.49
CA PHE A 552 15.82 1.37 1.32
C PHE A 552 16.38 0.91 -0.04
N GLU A 553 17.62 0.47 -0.06
CA GLU A 553 18.06 -0.45 -1.10
C GLU A 553 17.17 -1.69 -1.02
N PHE A 554 16.51 -1.98 -2.12
CA PHE A 554 15.82 -3.24 -2.32
C PHE A 554 16.90 -4.32 -2.36
N ASP A 555 17.10 -5.00 -1.23
CA ASP A 555 18.02 -6.12 -1.13
C ASP A 555 17.36 -7.38 -1.72
N PRO A 556 17.81 -7.83 -2.90
CA PRO A 556 17.31 -9.07 -3.50
C PRO A 556 17.56 -10.30 -2.63
N SER A 557 18.49 -10.23 -1.67
CA SER A 557 18.83 -11.32 -0.77
C SER A 557 17.73 -11.62 0.27
N MET A 558 16.85 -10.66 0.57
CA MET A 558 15.67 -10.88 1.42
C MET A 558 14.68 -11.86 0.77
N ILE A 559 14.63 -11.89 -0.56
CA ILE A 559 13.82 -12.89 -1.28
C ILE A 559 14.51 -14.27 -1.26
N GLU A 560 15.83 -14.31 -1.29
CA GLU A 560 16.59 -15.56 -1.15
C GLU A 560 16.48 -16.16 0.27
N SER A 561 16.36 -15.36 1.32
CA SER A 561 16.19 -15.86 2.69
C SER A 561 14.81 -16.48 2.91
N GLU A 562 13.74 -15.94 2.33
CA GLU A 562 12.42 -16.59 2.34
C GLU A 562 12.37 -17.85 1.47
N ILE A 563 13.24 -17.94 0.46
CA ILE A 563 13.38 -19.15 -0.37
C ILE A 563 14.26 -20.21 0.32
N LYS A 564 15.12 -19.82 1.27
CA LYS A 564 16.02 -20.75 2.00
C LYS A 564 15.38 -21.36 3.26
N ILE A 565 14.28 -20.81 3.78
CA ILE A 565 13.69 -21.23 5.07
C ILE A 565 12.40 -22.07 4.90
N ARG A 566 12.01 -22.40 3.67
CA ARG A 566 10.89 -23.34 3.46
C ARG A 566 11.18 -24.40 2.41
#